data_f28a6a7ac0dbb1479808a9a7fe7b5aa7
#
_entry.id   f28a6a7ac0dbb1479808a9a7fe7b5aa7
#
_cell.length_a   1.000
_cell.length_b   1.000
_cell.length_c   1.000
_cell.angle_alpha   90.00
_cell.angle_beta   90.00
_cell.angle_gamma   90.00
#
_symmetry.space_group_name_H-M   'P 1'
#
loop_
_entity.id
_entity.type
_entity.pdbx_description
1 polymer ?
#
loop_
_entity_poly.entity_id
_entity_poly.type
_entity_poly.pdbx_seq_one_letter_code
_entity_poly.pdbx_strand_id
1 'polypeptide(L)'
;GEKEGAKLLADGRNMKLQGYENGYFVGPTIFEDVKPDMKIYKEEIFGPVLSMMTTDTYEEALKLVNDHELGNGAAVFTKSGMIAKHFTENAKIGMIGVNVPIPVPVAYHSFGGWKRSLFGDHSMHGPEGVRFYTKLKTATVTWSEDNSGPEFTIPVLS
;
A
#
# COMPACT_ATOMS: atom_id res chain seq x y z
N GLY A 1 -18.37 -7.49 10.59
CA GLY A 1 -18.91 -8.11 9.37
C GLY A 1 -20.30 -8.70 9.58
N GLU A 2 -20.47 -9.74 10.40
CA GLU A 2 -21.77 -10.44 10.57
C GLU A 2 -22.92 -9.49 10.94
N LYS A 3 -22.71 -8.59 11.91
CA LYS A 3 -23.75 -7.64 12.37
C LYS A 3 -24.12 -6.60 11.30
N GLU A 4 -23.29 -6.44 10.30
CA GLU A 4 -23.47 -5.49 9.19
C GLU A 4 -23.97 -6.18 7.91
N GLY A 5 -24.16 -7.52 7.97
CA GLY A 5 -24.74 -8.30 6.90
C GLY A 5 -23.75 -9.06 6.01
N ALA A 6 -22.46 -9.07 6.33
CA ALA A 6 -21.50 -9.93 5.65
C ALA A 6 -21.74 -11.39 6.02
N LYS A 7 -21.60 -12.29 5.06
CA LYS A 7 -21.83 -13.71 5.23
C LYS A 7 -20.55 -14.41 5.69
N LEU A 8 -20.60 -15.05 6.85
CA LEU A 8 -19.50 -15.83 7.40
C LEU A 8 -19.44 -17.20 6.71
N LEU A 9 -18.40 -17.46 5.93
CA LEU A 9 -18.17 -18.74 5.25
C LEU A 9 -17.30 -19.70 6.06
N ALA A 10 -16.31 -19.18 6.75
CA ALA A 10 -15.46 -19.94 7.66
C ALA A 10 -15.19 -19.16 8.93
N ASP A 11 -15.24 -19.83 10.08
CA ASP A 11 -15.03 -19.22 11.40
C ASP A 11 -13.81 -19.84 12.09
N GLY A 12 -12.73 -19.09 12.17
CA GLY A 12 -11.49 -19.50 12.82
C GLY A 12 -11.38 -19.15 14.30
N ARG A 13 -12.40 -18.49 14.89
CA ARG A 13 -12.34 -17.97 16.29
C ARG A 13 -12.15 -19.04 17.36
N ASN A 14 -12.61 -20.25 17.11
CA ASN A 14 -12.56 -21.34 18.08
C ASN A 14 -11.65 -22.49 17.66
N MET A 15 -10.66 -22.20 16.82
CA MET A 15 -9.71 -23.21 16.38
C MET A 15 -8.94 -23.77 17.59
N LYS A 16 -8.90 -25.10 17.69
CA LYS A 16 -8.07 -25.83 18.64
C LYS A 16 -7.04 -26.66 17.88
N LEU A 17 -5.79 -26.56 18.26
CA LEU A 17 -4.73 -27.37 17.70
C LEU A 17 -4.39 -28.51 18.67
N GLN A 18 -4.52 -29.75 18.20
CA GLN A 18 -4.24 -30.95 19.00
C GLN A 18 -2.79 -30.94 19.51
N GLY A 19 -2.60 -31.13 20.81
CA GLY A 19 -1.30 -31.07 21.48
C GLY A 19 -0.84 -29.66 21.88
N TYR A 20 -1.62 -28.64 21.55
CA TYR A 20 -1.32 -27.23 21.87
C TYR A 20 -2.57 -26.51 22.41
N GLU A 21 -3.40 -27.19 23.17
CA GLU A 21 -4.73 -26.73 23.62
C GLU A 21 -4.67 -25.45 24.45
N ASN A 22 -3.53 -25.18 25.11
CA ASN A 22 -3.29 -23.98 25.90
C ASN A 22 -2.64 -22.82 25.08
N GLY A 23 -2.46 -23.00 23.77
CA GLY A 23 -1.90 -21.98 22.89
C GLY A 23 -2.93 -20.95 22.46
N TYR A 24 -2.45 -19.77 22.06
CA TYR A 24 -3.28 -18.66 21.57
C TYR A 24 -3.37 -18.72 20.04
N PHE A 25 -4.15 -19.63 19.52
CA PHE A 25 -4.33 -19.82 18.08
C PHE A 25 -5.65 -19.24 17.60
N VAL A 26 -5.61 -18.56 16.45
CA VAL A 26 -6.77 -18.10 15.69
C VAL A 26 -6.70 -18.71 14.30
N GLY A 27 -7.74 -19.40 13.89
CA GLY A 27 -7.85 -19.99 12.55
C GLY A 27 -8.28 -18.97 11.49
N PRO A 28 -8.23 -19.38 10.22
CA PRO A 28 -8.69 -18.55 9.12
C PRO A 28 -10.21 -18.28 9.21
N THR A 29 -10.57 -17.02 9.00
CA THR A 29 -11.97 -16.58 8.93
C THR A 29 -12.23 -15.96 7.56
N ILE A 30 -13.32 -16.34 6.91
CA ILE A 30 -13.68 -15.88 5.57
C ILE A 30 -15.06 -15.25 5.58
N PHE A 31 -15.17 -14.03 5.11
CA PHE A 31 -16.43 -13.34 4.89
C PHE A 31 -16.68 -13.12 3.40
N GLU A 32 -17.93 -13.34 2.98
CA GLU A 32 -18.47 -13.03 1.66
C GLU A 32 -19.50 -11.92 1.75
N ASP A 33 -19.88 -11.35 0.62
CA ASP A 33 -20.84 -10.25 0.52
C ASP A 33 -20.45 -9.00 1.34
N VAL A 34 -19.15 -8.77 1.49
CA VAL A 34 -18.63 -7.56 2.13
C VAL A 34 -18.90 -6.34 1.25
N LYS A 35 -19.28 -5.22 1.88
CA LYS A 35 -19.57 -3.96 1.19
C LYS A 35 -18.64 -2.84 1.68
N PRO A 36 -18.42 -1.78 0.86
CA PRO A 36 -17.49 -0.70 1.19
C PRO A 36 -17.85 0.12 2.43
N ASP A 37 -19.11 0.11 2.85
CA ASP A 37 -19.58 0.82 4.05
C ASP A 37 -19.35 0.05 5.35
N MET A 38 -19.05 -1.26 5.26
CA MET A 38 -18.82 -2.11 6.42
C MET A 38 -17.49 -1.80 7.11
N LYS A 39 -17.47 -1.97 8.43
CA LYS A 39 -16.27 -1.80 9.26
C LYS A 39 -15.15 -2.75 8.85
N ILE A 40 -15.49 -4.02 8.54
CA ILE A 40 -14.55 -5.05 8.10
C ILE A 40 -13.85 -4.70 6.77
N TYR A 41 -14.45 -3.83 5.93
CA TYR A 41 -13.81 -3.33 4.72
C TYR A 41 -12.90 -2.12 5.02
N LYS A 42 -13.33 -1.22 5.91
CA LYS A 42 -12.65 0.05 6.18
C LYS A 42 -11.45 -0.08 7.10
N GLU A 43 -11.53 -0.99 8.08
CA GLU A 43 -10.47 -1.17 9.07
C GLU A 43 -9.50 -2.27 8.64
N GLU A 44 -8.21 -1.99 8.76
CA GLU A 44 -7.17 -2.97 8.54
C GLU A 44 -7.22 -4.03 9.65
N ILE A 45 -7.49 -5.30 9.28
CA ILE A 45 -7.50 -6.43 10.20
C ILE A 45 -6.14 -7.13 10.11
N PHE A 46 -5.29 -6.91 11.10
CA PHE A 46 -4.01 -7.60 11.20
C PHE A 46 -4.19 -9.02 11.76
N GLY A 47 -4.78 -9.91 10.95
CA GLY A 47 -5.08 -11.27 11.35
C GLY A 47 -5.55 -12.14 10.19
N PRO A 48 -5.81 -13.43 10.42
CA PRO A 48 -6.18 -14.39 9.38
C PRO A 48 -7.65 -14.23 8.96
N VAL A 49 -8.02 -13.06 8.47
CA VAL A 49 -9.37 -12.73 8.03
C VAL A 49 -9.35 -12.32 6.57
N LEU A 50 -10.13 -13.00 5.74
CA LEU A 50 -10.33 -12.67 4.33
C LEU A 50 -11.72 -12.09 4.14
N SER A 51 -11.81 -10.91 3.58
CA SER A 51 -13.05 -10.26 3.16
C SER A 51 -13.19 -10.34 1.65
N MET A 52 -14.28 -10.94 1.17
CA MET A 52 -14.54 -11.11 -0.26
C MET A 52 -15.69 -10.23 -0.71
N MET A 53 -15.52 -9.65 -1.88
CA MET A 53 -16.53 -8.85 -2.58
C MET A 53 -16.62 -9.33 -4.03
N THR A 54 -17.81 -9.30 -4.58
CA THR A 54 -18.06 -9.62 -5.99
C THR A 54 -18.46 -8.35 -6.72
N THR A 55 -17.92 -8.15 -7.91
CA THR A 55 -18.30 -7.08 -8.84
C THR A 55 -18.71 -7.69 -10.18
N ASP A 56 -19.55 -7.01 -10.91
CA ASP A 56 -20.01 -7.50 -12.23
C ASP A 56 -18.99 -7.21 -13.32
N THR A 57 -18.15 -6.19 -13.13
CA THR A 57 -17.18 -5.76 -14.13
C THR A 57 -15.78 -5.55 -13.54
N TYR A 58 -14.79 -5.60 -14.42
CA TYR A 58 -13.41 -5.26 -14.07
C TYR A 58 -13.26 -3.80 -13.63
N GLU A 59 -13.99 -2.89 -14.29
CA GLU A 59 -13.96 -1.45 -14.00
C GLU A 59 -14.47 -1.16 -12.58
N GLU A 60 -15.50 -1.86 -12.14
CA GLU A 60 -15.98 -1.77 -10.76
C GLU A 60 -14.96 -2.30 -9.76
N ALA A 61 -14.30 -3.42 -10.06
CA ALA A 61 -13.23 -3.95 -9.21
C ALA A 61 -12.06 -2.97 -9.10
N LEU A 62 -11.61 -2.40 -10.22
CA LEU A 62 -10.55 -1.39 -10.23
C LEU A 62 -10.97 -0.12 -9.46
N LYS A 63 -12.23 0.28 -9.58
CA LYS A 63 -12.76 1.42 -8.82
C LYS A 63 -12.70 1.17 -7.31
N LEU A 64 -13.10 -0.01 -6.83
CA LEU A 64 -12.99 -0.39 -5.41
C LEU A 64 -11.54 -0.29 -4.91
N VAL A 65 -10.58 -0.83 -5.67
CA VAL A 65 -9.15 -0.73 -5.35
C VAL A 65 -8.70 0.73 -5.27
N ASN A 66 -9.16 1.56 -6.20
CA ASN A 66 -8.74 2.96 -6.28
C ASN A 66 -9.40 3.86 -5.23
N ASP A 67 -10.62 3.57 -4.82
CA ASP A 67 -11.37 4.35 -3.84
C ASP A 67 -10.97 4.01 -2.39
N HIS A 68 -10.37 2.85 -2.16
CA HIS A 68 -9.91 2.47 -0.82
C HIS A 68 -8.83 3.44 -0.32
N GLU A 69 -8.89 3.85 0.94
CA GLU A 69 -7.95 4.81 1.54
C GLU A 69 -6.53 4.24 1.74
N LEU A 70 -6.39 2.93 1.81
CA LEU A 70 -5.11 2.23 1.85
C LEU A 70 -4.69 1.82 0.44
N GLY A 71 -3.39 1.81 0.17
CA GLY A 71 -2.85 1.49 -1.14
C GLY A 71 -1.48 0.83 -1.08
N ASN A 72 -1.31 -0.17 -0.22
CA ASN A 72 -0.03 -0.84 -0.04
C ASN A 72 0.30 -1.74 -1.23
N GLY A 73 -0.51 -2.77 -1.46
CA GLY A 73 -0.29 -3.71 -2.55
C GLY A 73 -1.60 -4.27 -3.08
N ALA A 74 -1.62 -4.58 -4.37
CA ALA A 74 -2.71 -5.30 -5.01
C ALA A 74 -2.18 -6.26 -6.07
N ALA A 75 -2.92 -7.34 -6.33
CA ALA A 75 -2.60 -8.29 -7.39
C ALA A 75 -3.81 -8.48 -8.31
N VAL A 76 -3.53 -8.60 -9.60
CA VAL A 76 -4.51 -9.01 -10.60
C VAL A 76 -4.14 -10.37 -11.15
N PHE A 77 -5.11 -11.28 -11.21
CA PHE A 77 -4.96 -12.59 -11.83
C PHE A 77 -5.77 -12.63 -13.12
N THR A 78 -5.10 -12.69 -14.24
CA THR A 78 -5.73 -12.64 -15.55
C THR A 78 -4.90 -13.33 -16.62
N LYS A 79 -5.57 -13.84 -17.66
CA LYS A 79 -4.93 -14.33 -18.90
C LYS A 79 -4.85 -13.23 -19.98
N SER A 80 -5.50 -12.08 -19.77
CA SER A 80 -5.51 -10.97 -20.71
C SER A 80 -4.37 -10.01 -20.45
N GLY A 81 -3.42 -9.92 -21.38
CA GLY A 81 -2.34 -8.93 -21.32
C GLY A 81 -2.84 -7.49 -21.32
N MET A 82 -4.00 -7.24 -21.96
CA MET A 82 -4.65 -5.93 -21.99
C MET A 82 -5.13 -5.53 -20.59
N ILE A 83 -5.83 -6.42 -19.89
CA ILE A 83 -6.29 -6.17 -18.50
C ILE A 83 -5.09 -6.02 -17.57
N ALA A 84 -4.06 -6.87 -17.69
CA ALA A 84 -2.85 -6.78 -16.88
C ALA A 84 -2.17 -5.42 -17.04
N LYS A 85 -1.98 -4.97 -18.29
CA LYS A 85 -1.40 -3.65 -18.58
C LYS A 85 -2.27 -2.52 -18.03
N HIS A 86 -3.56 -2.54 -18.32
CA HIS A 86 -4.50 -1.51 -17.87
C HIS A 86 -4.53 -1.40 -16.33
N PHE A 87 -4.56 -2.54 -15.64
CA PHE A 87 -4.50 -2.56 -14.16
C PHE A 87 -3.22 -1.93 -13.65
N THR A 88 -2.06 -2.31 -14.21
CA THR A 88 -0.75 -1.79 -13.80
C THR A 88 -0.65 -0.27 -13.97
N GLU A 89 -1.24 0.27 -15.03
CA GLU A 89 -1.19 1.71 -15.33
C GLU A 89 -2.22 2.53 -14.55
N ASN A 90 -3.34 1.93 -14.13
CA ASN A 90 -4.49 2.68 -13.59
C ASN A 90 -4.78 2.38 -12.11
N ALA A 91 -4.22 1.35 -11.51
CA ALA A 91 -4.39 1.08 -10.09
C ALA A 91 -3.55 2.05 -9.25
N LYS A 92 -4.20 2.78 -8.34
CA LYS A 92 -3.57 3.75 -7.42
C LYS A 92 -2.99 3.04 -6.19
N ILE A 93 -2.03 2.15 -6.43
CA ILE A 93 -1.44 1.24 -5.45
C ILE A 93 0.08 1.28 -5.59
N GLY A 94 0.79 1.21 -4.48
CA GLY A 94 2.25 1.31 -4.47
C GLY A 94 2.97 0.07 -5.04
N MET A 95 2.43 -1.13 -4.81
CA MET A 95 2.99 -2.38 -5.31
C MET A 95 1.93 -3.17 -6.07
N ILE A 96 2.23 -3.56 -7.30
CA ILE A 96 1.28 -4.28 -8.16
C ILE A 96 1.88 -5.61 -8.59
N GLY A 97 1.12 -6.70 -8.38
CA GLY A 97 1.41 -8.03 -8.89
C GLY A 97 0.51 -8.40 -10.06
N VAL A 98 1.05 -8.98 -11.10
CA VAL A 98 0.30 -9.63 -12.18
C VAL A 98 0.53 -11.11 -12.07
N ASN A 99 -0.50 -11.88 -11.75
CA ASN A 99 -0.43 -13.31 -11.49
C ASN A 99 0.56 -13.69 -10.37
N VAL A 100 0.82 -12.75 -9.46
CA VAL A 100 1.66 -12.91 -8.26
C VAL A 100 0.84 -12.44 -7.06
N PRO A 101 0.61 -13.29 -6.04
CA PRO A 101 -0.32 -12.97 -4.96
C PRO A 101 0.20 -11.88 -4.00
N ILE A 102 1.52 -11.81 -3.80
CA ILE A 102 2.14 -10.85 -2.89
C ILE A 102 3.23 -10.10 -3.66
N PRO A 103 2.97 -8.86 -4.10
CA PRO A 103 3.84 -8.12 -5.00
C PRO A 103 5.01 -7.40 -4.30
N VAL A 104 5.59 -8.00 -3.28
CA VAL A 104 6.71 -7.42 -2.54
C VAL A 104 8.03 -7.87 -3.18
N PRO A 105 8.84 -6.95 -3.74
CA PRO A 105 10.13 -7.30 -4.30
C PRO A 105 11.19 -7.49 -3.20
N VAL A 106 12.38 -7.95 -3.58
CA VAL A 106 13.52 -8.00 -2.67
C VAL A 106 14.02 -6.59 -2.31
N ALA A 107 14.58 -6.43 -1.12
CA ALA A 107 14.85 -5.14 -0.49
C ALA A 107 15.88 -4.24 -1.19
N TYR A 108 16.59 -4.71 -2.22
CA TYR A 108 17.45 -3.84 -3.02
C TYR A 108 16.68 -3.00 -4.06
N HIS A 109 15.41 -3.30 -4.32
CA HIS A 109 14.51 -2.43 -5.08
C HIS A 109 13.80 -1.46 -4.16
N SER A 110 13.52 -0.26 -4.64
CA SER A 110 12.64 0.66 -3.94
C SER A 110 11.19 0.21 -4.10
N PHE A 111 10.47 0.08 -2.99
CA PHE A 111 9.06 -0.24 -2.98
C PHE A 111 8.38 0.32 -1.73
N GLY A 112 7.08 0.52 -1.79
CA GLY A 112 6.29 0.99 -0.67
C GLY A 112 4.83 1.19 -1.06
N GLY A 113 4.00 1.50 -0.07
CA GLY A 113 2.59 1.80 -0.26
C GLY A 113 2.37 3.21 -0.81
N TRP A 114 1.15 3.43 -1.30
CA TRP A 114 0.60 4.75 -1.61
C TRP A 114 -0.49 5.11 -0.61
N LYS A 115 -1.07 6.29 -0.74
CA LYS A 115 -2.16 6.78 0.08
C LYS A 115 -1.79 6.72 1.57
N ARG A 116 -2.67 6.23 2.44
CA ARG A 116 -2.41 6.09 3.88
C ARG A 116 -1.52 4.90 4.26
N SER A 117 -1.07 4.11 3.28
CA SER A 117 -0.15 2.99 3.52
C SER A 117 1.33 3.39 3.56
N LEU A 118 1.65 4.67 3.38
CA LEU A 118 3.01 5.20 3.49
C LEU A 118 3.00 6.58 4.15
N PHE A 119 3.98 6.84 5.01
CA PHE A 119 4.26 8.16 5.55
C PHE A 119 5.39 8.82 4.77
N GLY A 120 5.11 9.99 4.16
CA GLY A 120 6.06 10.68 3.28
C GLY A 120 6.10 10.12 1.86
N ASP A 121 7.07 10.60 1.06
CA ASP A 121 7.12 10.36 -0.38
C ASP A 121 8.20 9.35 -0.80
N HIS A 122 9.07 8.96 0.12
CA HIS A 122 10.20 8.07 -0.16
C HIS A 122 10.02 6.71 0.50
N SER A 123 10.33 5.66 -0.24
CA SER A 123 10.38 4.29 0.27
C SER A 123 11.67 4.05 1.07
N MET A 124 11.58 3.24 2.13
CA MET A 124 12.71 2.95 3.01
C MET A 124 13.71 1.94 2.44
N HIS A 125 13.38 1.26 1.36
CA HIS A 125 14.19 0.22 0.72
C HIS A 125 14.80 0.68 -0.60
N GLY A 126 15.86 0.00 -1.05
CA GLY A 126 16.54 0.26 -2.29
C GLY A 126 17.21 1.65 -2.35
N PRO A 127 17.43 2.22 -3.54
CA PRO A 127 18.08 3.53 -3.70
C PRO A 127 17.37 4.70 -3.00
N GLU A 128 16.04 4.64 -2.90
CA GLU A 128 15.25 5.65 -2.19
C GLU A 128 15.49 5.64 -0.67
N GLY A 129 16.00 4.56 -0.10
CA GLY A 129 16.33 4.46 1.32
C GLY A 129 17.35 5.52 1.76
N VAL A 130 18.26 5.92 0.89
CA VAL A 130 19.20 7.02 1.20
C VAL A 130 18.44 8.32 1.46
N ARG A 131 17.48 8.66 0.60
CA ARG A 131 16.64 9.87 0.77
C ARG A 131 15.72 9.75 1.97
N PHE A 132 15.19 8.56 2.24
CA PHE A 132 14.32 8.31 3.38
C PHE A 132 15.02 8.58 4.72
N TYR A 133 16.28 8.14 4.88
CA TYR A 133 17.04 8.25 6.13
C TYR A 133 17.91 9.51 6.24
N THR A 134 17.96 10.35 5.22
CA THR A 134 18.81 11.56 5.21
C THR A 134 17.99 12.81 4.93
N LYS A 135 18.59 13.97 5.21
CA LYS A 135 18.03 15.27 4.86
C LYS A 135 19.00 16.01 3.96
N LEU A 136 18.49 16.60 2.89
CA LEU A 136 19.25 17.50 2.06
C LEU A 136 19.55 18.79 2.84
N LYS A 137 20.82 19.22 2.83
CA LYS A 137 21.25 20.54 3.31
C LYS A 137 21.96 21.26 2.18
N THR A 138 21.50 22.46 1.85
CA THR A 138 22.17 23.35 0.90
C THR A 138 22.89 24.44 1.68
N ALA A 139 24.14 24.67 1.35
CA ALA A 139 24.93 25.80 1.88
C ALA A 139 25.51 26.61 0.72
N THR A 140 25.25 27.89 0.74
CA THR A 140 25.89 28.85 -0.19
C THR A 140 26.89 29.64 0.60
N VAL A 141 28.15 29.66 0.17
CA VAL A 141 29.24 30.28 0.89
C VAL A 141 30.02 31.21 -0.08
N THR A 142 30.27 32.41 0.34
CA THR A 142 31.14 33.36 -0.34
C THR A 142 32.27 33.73 0.61
N TRP A 143 33.49 33.72 0.12
CA TRP A 143 34.69 34.26 0.80
C TRP A 143 35.10 35.52 0.07
N SER A 144 34.84 36.69 0.65
CA SER A 144 35.37 37.97 0.15
C SER A 144 36.64 38.33 0.92
N GLU A 145 37.66 38.75 0.21
CA GLU A 145 38.90 39.25 0.82
C GLU A 145 38.68 40.61 1.48
N ASP A 146 37.67 41.36 1.04
CA ASP A 146 37.26 42.63 1.61
C ASP A 146 36.06 42.46 2.53
N ASN A 147 36.03 43.17 3.66
CA ASN A 147 34.91 43.19 4.64
C ASN A 147 33.60 43.82 4.09
N SER A 148 33.45 43.96 2.78
CA SER A 148 32.18 44.29 2.14
C SER A 148 31.27 43.06 2.20
N GLY A 149 30.14 43.18 2.89
CA GLY A 149 29.16 42.09 2.99
C GLY A 149 28.68 41.58 1.62
N PRO A 150 28.06 40.41 1.55
CA PRO A 150 27.65 39.82 0.30
C PRO A 150 26.70 40.75 -0.47
N GLU A 151 27.08 41.18 -1.65
CA GLU A 151 26.17 41.82 -2.60
C GLU A 151 25.24 40.78 -3.18
N PHE A 152 23.95 40.88 -2.81
CA PHE A 152 22.93 39.99 -3.32
C PHE A 152 22.43 40.52 -4.67
N THR A 153 23.07 40.08 -5.77
CA THR A 153 22.61 40.40 -7.11
C THR A 153 21.73 39.23 -7.63
N ILE A 154 20.44 39.47 -7.78
CA ILE A 154 19.56 38.50 -8.44
C ILE A 154 19.69 38.73 -9.96
N PRO A 155 20.18 37.75 -10.76
CA PRO A 155 20.20 37.89 -12.20
C PRO A 155 18.78 38.00 -12.72
N VAL A 156 18.46 39.13 -13.35
CA VAL A 156 17.21 39.30 -14.12
C VAL A 156 17.48 38.84 -15.56
N LEU A 157 16.69 37.89 -16.02
CA LEU A 157 16.67 37.50 -17.42
C LEU A 157 16.11 38.68 -18.22
N SER A 158 16.95 39.26 -19.08
CA SER A 158 16.58 40.25 -20.10
C SER A 158 16.01 39.56 -21.33
#